data_218e77cf99cde1137fae05c1bd53f68d
#
_entry.id   218e77cf99cde1137fae05c1bd53f68d
#
_cell.length_a   1.000
_cell.length_b   1.000
_cell.length_c   1.000
_cell.angle_alpha   90.00
_cell.angle_beta   90.00
_cell.angle_gamma   90.00
#
_symmetry.space_group_name_H-M   'P 1'
#
loop_
_entity.id
_entity.type
_entity.pdbx_description
1 polymer ?
#
loop_
_entity_poly.entity_id
_entity_poly.type
_entity_poly.pdbx_seq_one_letter_code
_entity_poly.pdbx_strand_id
1 'polypeptide(L)'
;MSDNASEKQRAFKQAEEVLQESERLFRAIWEHTTDAMALSIADGTVFVANPAYYCLYGLKPEEVIGKNFATIFPKEQQQWAQVLYERMFTSATISPSIETPVIRGDGTERFVEASYTFITDQGQRIAMLSIVRDITERKRVEEALWVSKEKLRIALEVGQMESWDWDIESNTIRCSVNSEVAFGLVQGSFDASYETFLELVHPQDRTLVDQEMRCALEEGTDYKIEFRSVLADGSVRWMRIQGQVLSDEAGKPIRMMGISMDLTQGRQVEEAG
;
A
#
# COMPACT_ATOMS: atom_id res chain seq x y z
N MET A 1 4.71 -21.78 64.60
CA MET A 1 4.45 -20.36 64.29
C MET A 1 5.50 -19.69 63.40
N SER A 2 6.76 -20.20 63.32
CA SER A 2 7.84 -19.62 62.52
C SER A 2 7.74 -19.92 61.02
N ASP A 3 7.16 -21.07 60.60
CA ASP A 3 7.06 -21.46 59.18
C ASP A 3 6.13 -20.52 58.35
N ASN A 4 5.00 -20.10 58.93
CA ASN A 4 4.02 -19.23 58.24
C ASN A 4 4.55 -17.80 57.98
N ALA A 5 5.48 -17.31 58.83
CA ALA A 5 6.15 -16.03 58.60
C ALA A 5 7.19 -16.09 57.49
N SER A 6 7.91 -17.21 57.38
CA SER A 6 8.90 -17.45 56.33
C SER A 6 8.24 -17.62 54.93
N GLU A 7 7.12 -18.34 54.88
CA GLU A 7 6.35 -18.48 53.63
C GLU A 7 5.77 -17.15 53.14
N LYS A 8 5.17 -16.34 54.02
CA LYS A 8 4.67 -15.01 53.69
C LYS A 8 5.77 -14.07 53.18
N GLN A 9 6.96 -14.15 53.79
CA GLN A 9 8.09 -13.32 53.35
C GLN A 9 8.64 -13.72 51.98
N ARG A 10 8.64 -15.03 51.66
CA ARG A 10 9.00 -15.55 50.34
C ARG A 10 7.98 -15.12 49.28
N ALA A 11 6.69 -15.27 49.58
CA ALA A 11 5.62 -14.86 48.67
C ALA A 11 5.63 -13.34 48.39
N PHE A 12 5.91 -12.53 49.41
CA PHE A 12 6.04 -11.08 49.25
C PHE A 12 7.22 -10.72 48.35
N LYS A 13 8.39 -11.32 48.58
CA LYS A 13 9.58 -11.10 47.75
C LYS A 13 9.36 -11.52 46.30
N GLN A 14 8.71 -12.65 46.08
CA GLN A 14 8.40 -13.13 44.74
C GLN A 14 7.40 -12.18 44.01
N ALA A 15 6.41 -11.64 44.71
CA ALA A 15 5.49 -10.67 44.17
C ALA A 15 6.20 -9.34 43.81
N GLU A 16 7.12 -8.90 44.64
CA GLU A 16 7.94 -7.73 44.40
C GLU A 16 8.86 -7.89 43.17
N GLU A 17 9.50 -9.06 43.01
CA GLU A 17 10.34 -9.40 41.86
C GLU A 17 9.49 -9.42 40.56
N VAL A 18 8.29 -9.99 40.57
CA VAL A 18 7.38 -10.02 39.42
C VAL A 18 6.93 -8.61 39.07
N LEU A 19 6.61 -7.78 40.05
CA LEU A 19 6.21 -6.39 39.82
C LEU A 19 7.36 -5.58 39.17
N GLN A 20 8.57 -5.68 39.70
CA GLN A 20 9.74 -5.01 39.17
C GLN A 20 10.06 -5.43 37.73
N GLU A 21 9.95 -6.72 37.41
CA GLU A 21 10.16 -7.24 36.07
C GLU A 21 9.06 -6.71 35.11
N SER A 22 7.79 -6.70 35.53
CA SER A 22 6.67 -6.14 34.78
C SER A 22 6.85 -4.65 34.49
N GLU A 23 7.25 -3.87 35.51
CA GLU A 23 7.54 -2.45 35.33
C GLU A 23 8.70 -2.19 34.36
N ARG A 24 9.76 -3.01 34.45
CA ARG A 24 10.91 -2.92 33.55
C ARG A 24 10.54 -3.21 32.10
N LEU A 25 9.76 -4.28 31.87
CA LEU A 25 9.27 -4.63 30.53
C LEU A 25 8.33 -3.54 29.96
N PHE A 26 7.39 -3.06 30.79
CA PHE A 26 6.52 -1.97 30.41
C PHE A 26 7.30 -0.72 30.01
N ARG A 27 8.27 -0.32 30.82
CA ARG A 27 9.13 0.86 30.54
C ARG A 27 9.91 0.68 29.23
N ALA A 28 10.49 -0.51 29.02
CA ALA A 28 11.23 -0.82 27.81
C ALA A 28 10.34 -0.72 26.56
N ILE A 29 9.11 -1.27 26.59
CA ILE A 29 8.15 -1.16 25.51
C ILE A 29 7.76 0.31 25.28
N TRP A 30 7.42 1.02 26.36
CA TRP A 30 7.00 2.42 26.32
C TRP A 30 8.06 3.35 25.71
N GLU A 31 9.33 3.17 26.09
CA GLU A 31 10.43 4.02 25.67
C GLU A 31 10.97 3.70 24.27
N HIS A 32 10.84 2.43 23.80
CA HIS A 32 11.47 2.00 22.55
C HIS A 32 10.48 1.76 21.41
N THR A 33 9.17 1.88 21.63
CA THR A 33 8.20 1.81 20.53
C THR A 33 8.32 3.02 19.62
N THR A 34 8.14 2.80 18.33
CA THR A 34 8.11 3.86 17.31
C THR A 34 6.76 4.59 17.25
N ASP A 35 5.70 3.96 17.79
CA ASP A 35 4.39 4.58 17.84
C ASP A 35 4.34 5.59 18.98
N ALA A 36 3.82 6.78 18.69
CA ALA A 36 3.59 7.82 19.67
C ALA A 36 2.44 7.41 20.60
N MET A 37 2.70 7.37 21.91
CA MET A 37 1.70 6.99 22.90
C MET A 37 1.56 8.07 23.97
N ALA A 38 0.31 8.36 24.34
CA ALA A 38 -0.01 9.24 25.46
C ALA A 38 -1.23 8.75 26.22
N LEU A 39 -1.22 8.99 27.53
CA LEU A 39 -2.36 8.79 28.42
C LEU A 39 -2.88 10.16 28.85
N SER A 40 -4.20 10.35 28.72
CA SER A 40 -4.90 11.57 29.10
C SER A 40 -6.15 11.26 29.91
N ILE A 41 -6.50 12.13 30.84
CA ILE A 41 -7.72 12.01 31.65
C ILE A 41 -8.93 12.63 30.95
N ALA A 42 -10.10 12.55 31.56
CA ALA A 42 -11.37 12.92 30.95
C ALA A 42 -11.49 14.37 30.46
N ASP A 43 -10.74 15.29 31.03
CA ASP A 43 -10.67 16.71 30.60
C ASP A 43 -9.66 16.96 29.47
N GLY A 44 -9.00 15.90 28.98
CA GLY A 44 -7.98 15.97 27.95
C GLY A 44 -6.58 16.28 28.44
N THR A 45 -6.35 16.39 29.76
CA THR A 45 -5.00 16.62 30.30
C THR A 45 -4.13 15.40 30.12
N VAL A 46 -3.00 15.56 29.45
CA VAL A 46 -1.99 14.50 29.24
C VAL A 46 -1.14 14.38 30.50
N PHE A 47 -1.11 13.20 31.11
CA PHE A 47 -0.30 12.95 32.29
C PHE A 47 0.94 12.11 32.04
N VAL A 48 0.99 11.34 30.93
CA VAL A 48 2.21 10.66 30.48
C VAL A 48 2.19 10.53 28.95
N ALA A 49 3.36 10.69 28.35
CA ALA A 49 3.60 10.43 26.94
C ALA A 49 5.00 9.80 26.76
N ASN A 50 5.17 9.03 25.70
CA ASN A 50 6.44 8.37 25.40
C ASN A 50 7.37 9.26 24.53
N PRO A 51 8.66 8.90 24.38
CA PRO A 51 9.59 9.66 23.55
C PRO A 51 9.14 9.82 22.08
N ALA A 52 8.47 8.81 21.50
CA ALA A 52 7.95 8.87 20.15
C ALA A 52 6.86 9.95 19.99
N TYR A 53 6.06 10.20 21.03
CA TYR A 53 5.05 11.26 21.03
C TYR A 53 5.70 12.65 20.88
N TYR A 54 6.73 12.92 21.65
CA TYR A 54 7.45 14.20 21.56
C TYR A 54 8.13 14.35 20.20
N CYS A 55 8.72 13.27 19.69
CA CYS A 55 9.33 13.25 18.37
C CYS A 55 8.31 13.47 17.25
N LEU A 56 7.14 12.81 17.30
CA LEU A 56 6.09 12.94 16.29
C LEU A 56 5.58 14.39 16.19
N TYR A 57 5.27 15.03 17.31
CA TYR A 57 4.69 16.38 17.33
C TYR A 57 5.71 17.50 17.36
N GLY A 58 7.00 17.19 17.55
CA GLY A 58 8.07 18.19 17.67
C GLY A 58 7.97 19.03 18.94
N LEU A 59 7.43 18.45 20.04
CA LEU A 59 7.19 19.12 21.31
C LEU A 59 8.15 18.60 22.39
N LYS A 60 8.35 19.39 23.42
CA LYS A 60 9.09 18.98 24.61
C LYS A 60 8.14 18.44 25.69
N PRO A 61 8.63 17.59 26.62
CA PRO A 61 7.81 17.04 27.70
C PRO A 61 7.04 18.11 28.49
N GLU A 62 7.64 19.27 28.79
CA GLU A 62 7.03 20.37 29.53
C GLU A 62 5.94 21.11 28.76
N GLU A 63 5.87 20.93 27.44
CA GLU A 63 4.82 21.46 26.56
C GLU A 63 3.62 20.52 26.47
N VAL A 64 3.76 19.26 26.92
CA VAL A 64 2.74 18.19 26.79
C VAL A 64 2.22 17.78 28.16
N ILE A 65 3.09 17.46 29.11
CA ILE A 65 2.69 16.92 30.40
C ILE A 65 1.99 17.99 31.23
N GLY A 66 0.80 17.63 31.76
CA GLY A 66 -0.07 18.56 32.51
C GLY A 66 -0.78 19.58 31.60
N LYS A 67 -0.67 19.46 30.28
CA LYS A 67 -1.40 20.30 29.32
C LYS A 67 -2.55 19.50 28.67
N ASN A 68 -3.52 20.24 28.14
CA ASN A 68 -4.57 19.60 27.35
C ASN A 68 -3.97 19.09 26.04
N PHE A 69 -4.34 17.87 25.62
CA PHE A 69 -3.86 17.24 24.39
C PHE A 69 -4.10 18.10 23.15
N ALA A 70 -5.11 18.98 23.18
CA ALA A 70 -5.42 19.88 22.06
C ALA A 70 -4.26 20.82 21.70
N THR A 71 -3.26 20.98 22.56
CA THR A 71 -2.04 21.78 22.25
C THR A 71 -1.24 21.26 21.05
N ILE A 72 -1.41 19.99 20.65
CA ILE A 72 -0.81 19.45 19.42
C ILE A 72 -1.45 20.00 18.13
N PHE A 73 -2.64 20.61 18.23
CA PHE A 73 -3.38 21.17 17.09
C PHE A 73 -3.12 22.67 16.96
N PRO A 74 -3.24 23.23 15.73
CA PRO A 74 -3.27 24.68 15.54
C PRO A 74 -4.34 25.35 16.40
N LYS A 75 -4.11 26.58 16.83
CA LYS A 75 -4.97 27.32 17.77
C LYS A 75 -6.45 27.33 17.33
N GLU A 76 -6.69 27.45 16.04
CA GLU A 76 -8.02 27.50 15.43
C GLU A 76 -8.77 26.19 15.55
N GLN A 77 -8.06 25.06 15.71
CA GLN A 77 -8.62 23.72 15.79
C GLN A 77 -8.71 23.18 17.23
N GLN A 78 -8.07 23.84 18.20
CA GLN A 78 -7.98 23.33 19.57
C GLN A 78 -9.35 23.16 20.23
N GLN A 79 -10.26 24.12 20.05
CA GLN A 79 -11.61 24.05 20.61
C GLN A 79 -12.42 22.88 19.99
N TRP A 80 -12.30 22.69 18.69
CA TRP A 80 -12.93 21.56 18.01
C TRP A 80 -12.36 20.22 18.52
N ALA A 81 -11.06 20.13 18.69
CA ALA A 81 -10.40 18.93 19.19
C ALA A 81 -10.86 18.57 20.62
N GLN A 82 -11.03 19.56 21.49
CA GLN A 82 -11.56 19.37 22.85
C GLN A 82 -12.98 18.81 22.83
N VAL A 83 -13.88 19.39 22.05
CA VAL A 83 -15.27 18.93 21.93
C VAL A 83 -15.33 17.50 21.40
N LEU A 84 -14.45 17.16 20.41
CA LEU A 84 -14.35 15.81 19.87
C LEU A 84 -13.90 14.83 20.97
N TYR A 85 -12.89 15.20 21.74
CA TYR A 85 -12.34 14.39 22.84
C TYR A 85 -13.41 14.07 23.91
N GLU A 86 -14.14 15.08 24.36
CA GLU A 86 -15.23 14.90 25.33
C GLU A 86 -16.30 13.93 24.81
N ARG A 87 -16.65 14.05 23.52
CA ARG A 87 -17.57 13.10 22.87
C ARG A 87 -17.02 11.68 22.85
N MET A 88 -15.72 11.51 22.59
CA MET A 88 -15.10 10.18 22.60
C MET A 88 -15.14 9.56 24.00
N PHE A 89 -14.98 10.35 25.05
CA PHE A 89 -15.06 9.86 26.43
C PHE A 89 -16.47 9.39 26.83
N THR A 90 -17.50 10.02 26.29
CA THR A 90 -18.91 9.73 26.59
C THR A 90 -19.57 8.78 25.61
N SER A 91 -19.02 8.62 24.39
CA SER A 91 -19.60 7.77 23.35
C SER A 91 -19.45 6.29 23.65
N ALA A 92 -20.50 5.51 23.37
CA ALA A 92 -20.46 4.05 23.47
C ALA A 92 -19.61 3.41 22.36
N THR A 93 -19.50 4.08 21.20
CA THR A 93 -18.81 3.55 20.02
C THR A 93 -17.74 4.54 19.58
N ILE A 94 -16.50 4.05 19.42
CA ILE A 94 -15.37 4.82 18.90
C ILE A 94 -14.89 4.13 17.62
N SER A 95 -14.55 4.93 16.61
CA SER A 95 -13.87 4.40 15.43
C SER A 95 -12.56 3.75 15.85
N PRO A 96 -12.23 2.54 15.39
CA PRO A 96 -11.03 1.83 15.82
C PRO A 96 -9.74 2.56 15.44
N SER A 97 -9.72 3.28 14.32
CA SER A 97 -8.62 4.16 13.92
C SER A 97 -9.10 5.29 13.02
N ILE A 98 -8.32 6.38 12.96
CA ILE A 98 -8.56 7.54 12.12
C ILE A 98 -7.23 7.92 11.47
N GLU A 99 -7.22 8.01 10.13
CA GLU A 99 -6.09 8.61 9.39
C GLU A 99 -6.35 10.12 9.22
N THR A 100 -5.40 10.94 9.62
CA THR A 100 -5.52 12.40 9.54
C THR A 100 -4.16 13.06 9.35
N PRO A 101 -4.09 14.19 8.61
CA PRO A 101 -2.90 15.02 8.64
C PRO A 101 -2.78 15.75 9.99
N VAL A 102 -1.55 15.92 10.45
CA VAL A 102 -1.21 16.76 11.59
C VAL A 102 -0.10 17.74 11.18
N ILE A 103 -0.17 18.96 11.69
CA ILE A 103 0.82 19.99 11.42
C ILE A 103 1.65 20.17 12.70
N ARG A 104 2.96 19.99 12.58
CA ARG A 104 3.92 20.22 13.68
C ARG A 104 4.08 21.69 13.99
N GLY A 105 4.64 21.98 15.15
CA GLY A 105 4.98 23.36 15.56
C GLY A 105 5.96 24.07 14.62
N ASP A 106 6.76 23.33 13.85
CA ASP A 106 7.68 23.86 12.81
C ASP A 106 7.00 24.04 11.43
N GLY A 107 5.68 23.77 11.33
CA GLY A 107 4.91 23.87 10.09
C GLY A 107 5.00 22.65 9.19
N THR A 108 5.76 21.60 9.56
CA THR A 108 5.82 20.37 8.75
C THR A 108 4.54 19.55 8.92
N GLU A 109 4.01 19.04 7.79
CA GLU A 109 2.87 18.13 7.77
C GLU A 109 3.32 16.68 7.92
N ARG A 110 2.57 15.93 8.72
CA ARG A 110 2.68 14.48 8.87
C ARG A 110 1.32 13.85 8.71
N PHE A 111 1.27 12.68 8.11
CA PHE A 111 0.08 11.85 8.10
C PHE A 111 0.19 10.84 9.23
N VAL A 112 -0.86 10.77 10.05
CA VAL A 112 -0.89 9.85 11.19
C VAL A 112 -2.12 8.96 11.14
N GLU A 113 -1.96 7.74 11.66
CA GLU A 113 -3.05 6.84 12.01
C GLU A 113 -3.16 6.84 13.54
N ALA A 114 -4.27 7.36 14.05
CA ALA A 114 -4.53 7.46 15.48
C ALA A 114 -5.58 6.43 15.90
N SER A 115 -5.27 5.65 16.91
CA SER A 115 -6.18 4.71 17.57
C SER A 115 -6.30 5.05 19.06
N TYR A 116 -7.47 4.76 19.62
CA TYR A 116 -7.80 5.15 20.99
C TYR A 116 -8.39 3.97 21.73
N THR A 117 -7.98 3.80 23.00
CA THR A 117 -8.58 2.84 23.91
C THR A 117 -8.73 3.46 25.29
N PHE A 118 -9.68 2.96 26.09
CA PHE A 118 -9.93 3.49 27.42
C PHE A 118 -9.44 2.54 28.50
N ILE A 119 -8.82 3.12 29.50
CA ILE A 119 -8.56 2.48 30.77
C ILE A 119 -9.82 2.71 31.63
N THR A 120 -10.38 1.62 32.14
CA THR A 120 -11.60 1.66 32.96
C THR A 120 -11.31 1.18 34.36
N ASP A 121 -11.89 1.82 35.35
CA ASP A 121 -11.95 1.38 36.73
C ASP A 121 -13.40 1.30 37.17
N GLN A 122 -13.82 0.18 37.77
CA GLN A 122 -15.21 -0.09 38.20
C GLN A 122 -16.26 0.25 37.12
N GLY A 123 -15.94 0.04 35.85
CA GLY A 123 -16.81 0.33 34.70
C GLY A 123 -16.83 1.80 34.26
N GLN A 124 -16.09 2.69 34.90
CA GLN A 124 -15.92 4.08 34.49
C GLN A 124 -14.63 4.28 33.72
N ARG A 125 -14.66 5.06 32.64
CA ARG A 125 -13.47 5.46 31.87
C ARG A 125 -12.69 6.48 32.69
N ILE A 126 -11.48 6.12 33.11
CA ILE A 126 -10.60 6.97 33.93
C ILE A 126 -9.51 7.62 33.11
N ALA A 127 -9.06 6.99 32.03
CA ALA A 127 -8.07 7.55 31.14
C ALA A 127 -8.27 7.03 29.70
N MET A 128 -7.75 7.75 28.75
CA MET A 128 -7.66 7.35 27.34
C MET A 128 -6.19 7.17 26.96
N LEU A 129 -5.88 6.00 26.43
CA LEU A 129 -4.62 5.74 25.75
C LEU A 129 -4.80 6.06 24.26
N SER A 130 -4.05 7.02 23.75
CA SER A 130 -3.89 7.28 22.32
C SER A 130 -2.61 6.61 21.83
N ILE A 131 -2.70 5.89 20.71
CA ILE A 131 -1.59 5.32 19.99
C ILE A 131 -1.62 5.92 18.59
N VAL A 132 -0.56 6.62 18.23
CA VAL A 132 -0.48 7.39 16.98
C VAL A 132 0.76 6.96 16.20
N ARG A 133 0.52 6.40 15.03
CA ARG A 133 1.55 5.95 14.11
C ARG A 133 1.78 6.98 13.01
N ASP A 134 3.03 7.35 12.77
CA ASP A 134 3.40 8.14 11.60
C ASP A 134 3.30 7.24 10.34
N ILE A 135 2.40 7.59 9.44
CA ILE A 135 2.20 6.89 8.16
C ILE A 135 2.61 7.77 6.96
N THR A 136 3.38 8.83 7.21
CA THR A 136 3.77 9.79 6.17
C THR A 136 4.54 9.11 5.04
N GLU A 137 5.49 8.23 5.37
CA GLU A 137 6.26 7.52 4.36
C GLU A 137 5.38 6.54 3.57
N ARG A 138 4.48 5.82 4.23
CA ARG A 138 3.50 4.96 3.54
C ARG A 138 2.67 5.76 2.54
N LYS A 139 2.13 6.91 2.95
CA LYS A 139 1.34 7.79 2.07
C LYS A 139 2.14 8.33 0.88
N ARG A 140 3.39 8.69 1.10
CA ARG A 140 4.28 9.13 0.00
C ARG A 140 4.55 8.04 -1.02
N VAL A 141 4.80 6.81 -0.55
CA VAL A 141 5.02 5.67 -1.44
C VAL A 141 3.74 5.33 -2.22
N GLU A 142 2.59 5.31 -1.54
CA GLU A 142 1.28 5.09 -2.17
C GLU A 142 1.01 6.15 -3.25
N GLU A 143 1.24 7.43 -2.96
CA GLU A 143 1.06 8.54 -3.90
C GLU A 143 2.05 8.45 -5.08
N ALA A 144 3.33 8.19 -4.82
CA ALA A 144 4.32 8.04 -5.87
C ALA A 144 3.99 6.87 -6.81
N LEU A 145 3.52 5.75 -6.25
CA LEU A 145 3.07 4.60 -7.03
C LEU A 145 1.82 4.95 -7.87
N TRP A 146 0.86 5.64 -7.28
CA TRP A 146 -0.33 6.09 -7.99
C TRP A 146 0.03 7.03 -9.16
N VAL A 147 0.87 8.04 -8.90
CA VAL A 147 1.35 8.98 -9.94
C VAL A 147 2.09 8.24 -11.05
N SER A 148 2.93 7.26 -10.70
CA SER A 148 3.67 6.46 -11.69
C SER A 148 2.73 5.61 -12.56
N LYS A 149 1.75 4.94 -11.94
CA LYS A 149 0.72 4.17 -12.67
C LYS A 149 -0.11 5.05 -13.59
N GLU A 150 -0.50 6.24 -13.12
CA GLU A 150 -1.30 7.16 -13.90
C GLU A 150 -0.53 7.74 -15.10
N LYS A 151 0.75 8.07 -14.91
CA LYS A 151 1.62 8.47 -16.03
C LYS A 151 1.75 7.38 -17.08
N LEU A 152 1.93 6.12 -16.65
CA LEU A 152 2.00 4.98 -17.57
C LEU A 152 0.67 4.80 -18.32
N ARG A 153 -0.48 4.87 -17.62
CA ARG A 153 -1.81 4.78 -18.23
C ARG A 153 -2.01 5.83 -19.30
N ILE A 154 -1.69 7.09 -18.99
CA ILE A 154 -1.82 8.21 -19.94
C ILE A 154 -0.88 8.00 -21.13
N ALA A 155 0.37 7.58 -20.91
CA ALA A 155 1.32 7.36 -22.00
C ALA A 155 0.85 6.27 -22.96
N LEU A 156 0.33 5.16 -22.45
CA LEU A 156 -0.25 4.08 -23.26
C LEU A 156 -1.48 4.56 -24.02
N GLU A 157 -2.39 5.28 -23.37
CA GLU A 157 -3.63 5.78 -23.98
C GLU A 157 -3.32 6.79 -25.11
N VAL A 158 -2.46 7.79 -24.85
CA VAL A 158 -2.06 8.77 -25.86
C VAL A 158 -1.29 8.11 -27.01
N GLY A 159 -0.48 7.10 -26.71
CA GLY A 159 0.25 6.32 -27.72
C GLY A 159 -0.61 5.30 -28.46
N GLN A 160 -1.88 5.16 -28.10
CA GLN A 160 -2.77 4.10 -28.64
C GLN A 160 -2.13 2.71 -28.49
N MET A 161 -1.41 2.49 -27.38
CA MET A 161 -0.72 1.27 -27.05
C MET A 161 -1.47 0.53 -25.96
N GLU A 162 -1.41 -0.80 -26.04
CA GLU A 162 -1.96 -1.70 -25.03
C GLU A 162 -0.82 -2.46 -24.37
N SER A 163 -0.88 -2.67 -23.07
CA SER A 163 0.11 -3.48 -22.35
C SER A 163 -0.36 -4.92 -22.20
N TRP A 164 0.58 -5.82 -22.27
CA TRP A 164 0.37 -7.24 -22.01
C TRP A 164 1.50 -7.81 -21.15
N ASP A 165 1.20 -8.91 -20.49
CA ASP A 165 2.05 -9.57 -19.52
C ASP A 165 1.77 -11.07 -19.58
N TRP A 166 2.78 -11.85 -19.96
CA TRP A 166 2.72 -13.29 -20.09
C TRP A 166 3.56 -13.97 -19.01
N ASP A 167 2.89 -14.68 -18.13
CA ASP A 167 3.52 -15.61 -17.20
C ASP A 167 3.77 -16.91 -17.96
N ILE A 168 5.05 -17.23 -18.20
CA ILE A 168 5.46 -18.34 -19.09
C ILE A 168 5.22 -19.68 -18.41
N GLU A 169 5.40 -19.76 -17.09
CA GLU A 169 5.26 -21.00 -16.35
C GLU A 169 3.80 -21.47 -16.28
N SER A 170 2.89 -20.55 -15.98
CA SER A 170 1.46 -20.84 -15.97
C SER A 170 0.80 -20.73 -17.34
N ASN A 171 1.55 -20.31 -18.36
CA ASN A 171 1.07 -19.99 -19.72
C ASN A 171 -0.12 -19.02 -19.70
N THR A 172 -0.10 -18.02 -18.83
CA THR A 172 -1.19 -17.05 -18.67
C THR A 172 -0.81 -15.68 -19.17
N ILE A 173 -1.53 -15.17 -20.17
CA ILE A 173 -1.39 -13.80 -20.70
C ILE A 173 -2.43 -12.89 -20.05
N ARG A 174 -1.99 -11.79 -19.48
CA ARG A 174 -2.85 -10.71 -18.97
C ARG A 174 -2.68 -9.49 -19.86
N CYS A 175 -3.80 -8.93 -20.30
CA CYS A 175 -3.81 -7.77 -21.16
C CYS A 175 -4.45 -6.57 -20.44
N SER A 176 -4.13 -5.35 -20.86
CA SER A 176 -4.88 -4.16 -20.46
C SER A 176 -6.33 -4.25 -20.95
N VAL A 177 -7.23 -3.53 -20.29
CA VAL A 177 -8.69 -3.59 -20.53
C VAL A 177 -9.08 -3.37 -21.99
N ASN A 178 -8.29 -2.59 -22.73
CA ASN A 178 -8.57 -2.28 -24.12
C ASN A 178 -7.90 -3.25 -25.13
N SER A 179 -6.97 -4.09 -24.68
CA SER A 179 -6.26 -5.03 -25.58
C SER A 179 -7.23 -6.01 -26.25
N GLU A 180 -8.19 -6.53 -25.51
CA GLU A 180 -9.21 -7.44 -26.08
C GLU A 180 -10.01 -6.73 -27.18
N VAL A 181 -10.36 -5.45 -26.98
CA VAL A 181 -11.05 -4.64 -27.99
C VAL A 181 -10.16 -4.39 -29.22
N ALA A 182 -8.86 -4.17 -29.04
CA ALA A 182 -7.91 -4.01 -30.13
C ALA A 182 -7.81 -5.27 -31.00
N PHE A 183 -7.95 -6.45 -30.40
CA PHE A 183 -8.06 -7.74 -31.11
C PHE A 183 -9.48 -8.12 -31.52
N GLY A 184 -10.47 -7.22 -31.34
CA GLY A 184 -11.86 -7.46 -31.71
C GLY A 184 -12.60 -8.46 -30.83
N LEU A 185 -12.12 -8.70 -29.63
CA LEU A 185 -12.72 -9.60 -28.66
C LEU A 185 -13.72 -8.87 -27.75
N VAL A 186 -14.65 -9.62 -27.20
CA VAL A 186 -15.53 -9.13 -26.15
C VAL A 186 -14.74 -9.06 -24.85
N GLN A 187 -14.85 -7.95 -24.12
CA GLN A 187 -14.14 -7.77 -22.86
C GLN A 187 -14.41 -8.93 -21.88
N GLY A 188 -13.33 -9.51 -21.37
CA GLY A 188 -13.39 -10.67 -20.46
C GLY A 188 -13.60 -12.03 -21.18
N SER A 189 -13.53 -12.09 -22.52
CA SER A 189 -13.71 -13.33 -23.30
C SER A 189 -12.39 -14.00 -23.71
N PHE A 190 -11.25 -13.34 -23.48
CA PHE A 190 -9.94 -13.88 -23.85
C PHE A 190 -9.53 -15.00 -22.90
N ASP A 191 -9.48 -16.24 -23.38
CA ASP A 191 -8.84 -17.34 -22.67
C ASP A 191 -7.32 -17.20 -22.86
N ALA A 192 -6.72 -16.66 -21.86
CA ALA A 192 -5.46 -15.96 -21.81
C ALA A 192 -4.23 -16.87 -21.96
N SER A 193 -4.18 -17.76 -22.96
CA SER A 193 -3.01 -18.59 -23.27
C SER A 193 -2.26 -18.12 -24.52
N TYR A 194 -1.02 -18.55 -24.67
CA TYR A 194 -0.23 -18.27 -25.87
C TYR A 194 -0.84 -18.90 -27.14
N GLU A 195 -1.40 -20.06 -27.02
CA GLU A 195 -2.09 -20.77 -28.12
C GLU A 195 -3.30 -19.96 -28.60
N THR A 196 -4.11 -19.45 -27.69
CA THR A 196 -5.27 -18.61 -28.03
C THR A 196 -4.83 -17.29 -28.67
N PHE A 197 -3.72 -16.73 -28.23
CA PHE A 197 -3.13 -15.57 -28.90
C PHE A 197 -2.73 -15.90 -30.35
N LEU A 198 -2.09 -17.06 -30.61
CA LEU A 198 -1.73 -17.47 -31.97
C LEU A 198 -2.95 -17.69 -32.88
N GLU A 199 -4.10 -18.05 -32.33
CA GLU A 199 -5.33 -18.16 -33.10
C GLU A 199 -5.81 -16.82 -33.66
N LEU A 200 -5.54 -15.72 -32.97
CA LEU A 200 -5.85 -14.36 -33.42
C LEU A 200 -4.91 -13.87 -34.53
N VAL A 201 -3.75 -14.51 -34.70
CA VAL A 201 -2.80 -14.19 -35.77
C VAL A 201 -3.28 -14.75 -37.10
N HIS A 202 -3.17 -13.96 -38.17
CA HIS A 202 -3.49 -14.41 -39.52
C HIS A 202 -2.75 -15.73 -39.86
N PRO A 203 -3.42 -16.73 -40.45
CA PRO A 203 -2.84 -18.05 -40.66
C PRO A 203 -1.46 -18.05 -41.35
N GLN A 204 -1.26 -17.16 -42.31
CA GLN A 204 0.02 -17.04 -43.01
C GLN A 204 1.17 -16.49 -42.16
N ASP A 205 0.87 -15.76 -41.07
CA ASP A 205 1.88 -15.09 -40.23
C ASP A 205 2.19 -15.93 -38.96
N ARG A 206 1.35 -16.93 -38.62
CA ARG A 206 1.49 -17.74 -37.38
C ARG A 206 2.88 -18.37 -37.21
N THR A 207 3.42 -18.95 -38.27
CA THR A 207 4.72 -19.61 -38.23
C THR A 207 5.83 -18.60 -37.92
N LEU A 208 5.79 -17.42 -38.52
CA LEU A 208 6.76 -16.36 -38.27
C LEU A 208 6.66 -15.85 -36.80
N VAL A 209 5.45 -15.58 -36.34
CA VAL A 209 5.21 -15.11 -34.97
C VAL A 209 5.69 -16.12 -33.93
N ASP A 210 5.43 -17.41 -34.14
CA ASP A 210 5.86 -18.46 -33.22
C ASP A 210 7.39 -18.66 -33.23
N GLN A 211 8.03 -18.57 -34.39
CA GLN A 211 9.49 -18.65 -34.50
C GLN A 211 10.20 -17.48 -33.80
N GLU A 212 9.77 -16.25 -34.07
CA GLU A 212 10.34 -15.06 -33.41
C GLU A 212 10.14 -15.08 -31.90
N MET A 213 9.00 -15.56 -31.43
CA MET A 213 8.72 -15.72 -30.00
C MET A 213 9.67 -16.74 -29.37
N ARG A 214 9.86 -17.89 -30.00
CA ARG A 214 10.82 -18.90 -29.49
C ARG A 214 12.24 -18.39 -29.47
N CYS A 215 12.70 -17.73 -30.53
CA CYS A 215 14.02 -17.10 -30.55
C CYS A 215 14.20 -16.12 -29.41
N ALA A 216 13.22 -15.24 -29.16
CA ALA A 216 13.28 -14.28 -28.08
C ALA A 216 13.38 -14.96 -26.70
N LEU A 217 12.64 -16.04 -26.48
CA LEU A 217 12.70 -16.83 -25.24
C LEU A 217 14.02 -17.58 -25.07
N GLU A 218 14.55 -18.18 -26.13
CA GLU A 218 15.79 -18.98 -26.09
C GLU A 218 17.02 -18.08 -25.90
N GLU A 219 17.04 -16.92 -26.57
CA GLU A 219 18.17 -15.98 -26.53
C GLU A 219 18.06 -14.93 -25.43
N GLY A 220 16.89 -14.80 -24.77
CA GLY A 220 16.62 -13.76 -23.77
C GLY A 220 16.64 -12.34 -24.37
N THR A 221 16.29 -12.20 -25.65
CA THR A 221 16.33 -10.93 -26.39
C THR A 221 14.98 -10.24 -26.42
N ASP A 222 14.98 -8.96 -26.82
CA ASP A 222 13.75 -8.21 -27.02
C ASP A 222 12.92 -8.81 -28.17
N TYR A 223 11.63 -9.01 -27.92
CA TYR A 223 10.66 -9.45 -28.92
C TYR A 223 10.09 -8.23 -29.66
N LYS A 224 10.15 -8.22 -30.98
CA LYS A 224 9.56 -7.17 -31.80
C LYS A 224 9.12 -7.72 -33.15
N ILE A 225 7.80 -7.67 -33.40
CA ILE A 225 7.24 -8.18 -34.64
C ILE A 225 6.02 -7.36 -35.09
N GLU A 226 5.82 -7.33 -36.42
CA GLU A 226 4.59 -6.85 -37.04
C GLU A 226 3.92 -8.01 -37.76
N PHE A 227 2.62 -8.16 -37.56
CA PHE A 227 1.83 -9.24 -38.14
C PHE A 227 0.38 -8.79 -38.36
N ARG A 228 -0.34 -9.58 -39.15
CA ARG A 228 -1.78 -9.38 -39.35
C ARG A 228 -2.56 -10.16 -38.28
N SER A 229 -3.51 -9.51 -37.63
CA SER A 229 -4.50 -10.13 -36.76
C SER A 229 -5.83 -10.21 -37.50
N VAL A 230 -6.56 -11.32 -37.30
CA VAL A 230 -7.90 -11.55 -37.87
C VAL A 230 -8.93 -11.36 -36.77
N LEU A 231 -9.82 -10.38 -36.96
CA LEU A 231 -10.90 -10.11 -36.01
C LEU A 231 -12.06 -11.11 -36.19
N ALA A 232 -12.97 -11.15 -35.20
CA ALA A 232 -14.14 -12.03 -35.22
C ALA A 232 -15.08 -11.81 -36.42
N ASP A 233 -15.11 -10.59 -36.99
CA ASP A 233 -15.87 -10.25 -38.21
C ASP A 233 -15.14 -10.59 -39.52
N GLY A 234 -13.94 -11.18 -39.43
CA GLY A 234 -13.10 -11.52 -40.56
C GLY A 234 -12.25 -10.35 -41.11
N SER A 235 -12.35 -9.16 -40.54
CA SER A 235 -11.48 -8.04 -40.91
C SER A 235 -10.04 -8.26 -40.43
N VAL A 236 -9.10 -7.62 -41.12
CA VAL A 236 -7.65 -7.79 -40.83
C VAL A 236 -7.12 -6.46 -40.31
N ARG A 237 -6.37 -6.53 -39.19
CA ARG A 237 -5.61 -5.43 -38.62
C ARG A 237 -4.12 -5.70 -38.65
N TRP A 238 -3.33 -4.68 -38.89
CA TRP A 238 -1.88 -4.74 -38.71
C TRP A 238 -1.54 -4.39 -37.26
N MET A 239 -0.90 -5.33 -36.60
CA MET A 239 -0.48 -5.19 -35.21
C MET A 239 1.05 -5.17 -35.13
N ARG A 240 1.60 -4.34 -34.24
CA ARG A 240 2.99 -4.41 -33.78
C ARG A 240 2.99 -4.83 -32.34
N ILE A 241 3.79 -5.84 -32.02
CA ILE A 241 4.04 -6.25 -30.62
C ILE A 241 5.51 -6.04 -30.33
N GLN A 242 5.80 -5.51 -29.13
CA GLN A 242 7.14 -5.37 -28.58
C GLN A 242 7.11 -5.85 -27.14
N GLY A 243 8.13 -6.64 -26.72
CA GLY A 243 8.20 -7.15 -25.35
C GLY A 243 9.61 -7.48 -24.92
N GLN A 244 9.79 -7.62 -23.63
CA GLN A 244 11.04 -8.00 -23.00
C GLN A 244 10.86 -9.28 -22.20
N VAL A 245 11.80 -10.19 -22.32
CA VAL A 245 11.88 -11.43 -21.56
C VAL A 245 12.49 -11.13 -20.20
N LEU A 246 11.84 -11.59 -19.14
CA LEU A 246 12.37 -11.59 -17.79
C LEU A 246 12.71 -13.03 -17.41
N SER A 247 13.94 -13.23 -16.95
CA SER A 247 14.46 -14.53 -16.53
C SER A 247 14.70 -14.58 -15.03
N ASP A 248 14.71 -15.77 -14.47
CA ASP A 248 15.13 -16.03 -13.10
C ASP A 248 16.67 -15.93 -12.95
N GLU A 249 17.17 -16.16 -11.73
CA GLU A 249 18.60 -16.12 -11.42
C GLU A 249 19.43 -17.19 -12.18
N ALA A 250 18.78 -18.25 -12.69
CA ALA A 250 19.39 -19.29 -13.48
C ALA A 250 19.36 -19.00 -14.99
N GLY A 251 18.78 -17.86 -15.40
CA GLY A 251 18.63 -17.47 -16.80
C GLY A 251 17.43 -18.12 -17.51
N LYS A 252 16.55 -18.81 -16.78
CA LYS A 252 15.34 -19.40 -17.34
C LYS A 252 14.26 -18.32 -17.53
N PRO A 253 13.67 -18.17 -18.73
CA PRO A 253 12.55 -17.26 -18.95
C PRO A 253 11.36 -17.62 -18.06
N ILE A 254 10.88 -16.65 -17.28
CA ILE A 254 9.72 -16.82 -16.38
C ILE A 254 8.56 -15.92 -16.76
N ARG A 255 8.83 -14.81 -17.42
CA ARG A 255 7.82 -13.80 -17.74
C ARG A 255 8.20 -13.01 -18.98
N MET A 256 7.24 -12.57 -19.74
CA MET A 256 7.44 -11.61 -20.82
C MET A 256 6.40 -10.50 -20.70
N MET A 257 6.87 -9.26 -20.80
CA MET A 257 5.99 -8.09 -20.73
C MET A 257 6.23 -7.18 -21.91
N GLY A 258 5.16 -6.53 -22.38
CA GLY A 258 5.30 -5.65 -23.52
C GLY A 258 4.09 -4.81 -23.83
N ILE A 259 4.14 -4.25 -25.02
CA ILE A 259 3.08 -3.42 -25.58
C ILE A 259 2.66 -3.95 -26.95
N SER A 260 1.40 -3.73 -27.30
CA SER A 260 0.86 -3.92 -28.65
C SER A 260 0.30 -2.59 -29.18
N MET A 261 0.33 -2.42 -30.48
CA MET A 261 -0.14 -1.22 -31.18
C MET A 261 -0.82 -1.62 -32.48
N ASP A 262 -1.99 -1.01 -32.75
CA ASP A 262 -2.67 -1.12 -34.05
C ASP A 262 -2.05 -0.14 -35.05
N LEU A 263 -1.48 -0.66 -36.15
CA LEU A 263 -0.84 0.10 -37.22
C LEU A 263 -1.74 0.29 -38.44
N THR A 264 -2.97 -0.20 -38.41
CA THR A 264 -3.86 -0.29 -39.59
C THR A 264 -4.10 1.07 -40.25
N GLN A 265 -4.39 2.10 -39.46
CA GLN A 265 -4.64 3.45 -40.00
C GLN A 265 -3.36 4.06 -40.61
N GLY A 266 -2.20 3.88 -39.98
CA GLY A 266 -0.92 4.40 -40.48
C GLY A 266 -0.54 3.78 -41.82
N ARG A 267 -0.70 2.47 -42.00
CA ARG A 267 -0.37 1.76 -43.25
C ARG A 267 -1.35 2.11 -44.40
N GLN A 268 -2.61 2.31 -44.10
CA GLN A 268 -3.62 2.73 -45.13
C GLN A 268 -3.29 4.10 -45.71
N VAL A 269 -2.70 5.00 -44.94
CA VAL A 269 -2.26 6.32 -45.41
C VAL A 269 -1.02 6.20 -46.31
N GLU A 270 -0.07 5.31 -45.94
CA GLU A 270 1.14 5.08 -46.77
C GLU A 270 0.87 4.38 -48.10
N GLU A 271 -0.14 3.50 -48.16
CA GLU A 271 -0.53 2.80 -49.43
C GLU A 271 -1.39 3.69 -50.34
N ALA A 272 -1.96 4.75 -49.83
CA ALA A 272 -2.84 5.67 -50.58
C ALA A 272 -2.11 6.92 -51.14
N GLY A 273 -0.87 7.15 -50.80
CA GLY A 273 -0.01 8.28 -51.22
C GLY A 273 1.08 7.83 -52.16
#